data_5d98772ce32390af369694b1e45ea590
#
_entry.id   5d98772ce32390af369694b1e45ea590
#
_cell.length_a   1.000
_cell.length_b   1.000
_cell.length_c   1.000
_cell.angle_alpha   90.00
_cell.angle_beta   90.00
_cell.angle_gamma   90.00
#
_symmetry.space_group_name_H-M   'P 1'
#
loop_
_entity.id
_entity.type
_entity.pdbx_description
1 polymer ?
#
loop_
_entity_poly.entity_id
_entity_poly.type
_entity_poly.pdbx_seq_one_letter_code
_entity_poly.pdbx_strand_id
1 'polypeptide(L)'
;EGEWISYSKDGIIVSKGEYVSSRKNGLWKYWYNDGKKEEEVQFVDDQRSGKSMTWFSDGKQKIESNYIAGKLDGEFLEWDKDGKKISEGYYKNTKKWSGFFGDDHYLEGQRGSLVRNFYKNGQKKAEGILIDGIKNGNWSEWYANGDKKYTGMYKDGIKDGRWIEWNQSSEETINGFYK
;
A
#
# COMPACT_ATOMS: atom_id res chain seq x y z
N GLU A 1 -14.96 -14.81 30.28
CA GLU A 1 -13.71 -15.30 29.68
C GLU A 1 -13.98 -16.46 28.74
N GLY A 2 -13.22 -16.58 27.67
CA GLY A 2 -13.26 -17.68 26.73
C GLY A 2 -13.86 -17.36 25.38
N GLU A 3 -14.14 -18.42 24.62
CA GLU A 3 -14.64 -18.31 23.25
C GLU A 3 -16.03 -17.66 23.21
N TRP A 4 -16.21 -16.72 22.30
CA TRP A 4 -17.45 -16.03 22.05
C TRP A 4 -17.89 -16.24 20.60
N ILE A 5 -19.15 -16.60 20.42
CA ILE A 5 -19.73 -16.75 19.08
C ILE A 5 -21.07 -16.00 19.07
N SER A 6 -21.28 -15.15 18.06
CA SER A 6 -22.55 -14.50 17.82
C SER A 6 -23.19 -14.97 16.51
N TYR A 7 -24.53 -14.96 16.48
CA TYR A 7 -25.32 -15.45 15.36
C TYR A 7 -26.25 -14.36 14.84
N SER A 8 -26.53 -14.40 13.54
CA SER A 8 -27.60 -13.62 12.93
C SER A 8 -28.97 -14.14 13.39
N LYS A 9 -30.07 -13.45 13.02
CA LYS A 9 -31.47 -13.91 13.28
C LYS A 9 -31.74 -15.25 12.63
N ASP A 10 -31.05 -15.59 11.55
CA ASP A 10 -31.21 -16.84 10.80
C ASP A 10 -30.27 -17.94 11.28
N GLY A 11 -29.58 -17.75 12.42
CA GLY A 11 -28.72 -18.75 13.01
C GLY A 11 -27.32 -18.87 12.35
N ILE A 12 -26.95 -17.96 11.47
CA ILE A 12 -25.64 -17.95 10.82
C ILE A 12 -24.64 -17.29 11.76
N ILE A 13 -23.44 -17.88 11.92
CA ILE A 13 -22.35 -17.27 12.68
C ILE A 13 -21.94 -15.96 11.97
N VAL A 14 -21.95 -14.85 12.72
CA VAL A 14 -21.54 -13.54 12.22
C VAL A 14 -20.29 -13.00 12.90
N SER A 15 -19.93 -13.50 14.09
CA SER A 15 -18.62 -13.24 14.68
C SER A 15 -18.18 -14.36 15.61
N LYS A 16 -16.86 -14.55 15.71
CA LYS A 16 -16.22 -15.51 16.60
C LYS A 16 -14.86 -14.97 17.05
N GLY A 17 -14.56 -15.13 18.35
CA GLY A 17 -13.29 -14.72 18.94
C GLY A 17 -13.23 -15.05 20.41
N GLU A 18 -12.29 -14.47 21.11
CA GLU A 18 -12.07 -14.71 22.54
C GLU A 18 -12.16 -13.40 23.33
N TYR A 19 -12.76 -13.48 24.51
CA TYR A 19 -12.71 -12.44 25.53
C TYR A 19 -11.82 -12.88 26.71
N VAL A 20 -10.90 -12.00 27.09
CA VAL A 20 -10.10 -12.10 28.30
C VAL A 20 -10.35 -10.85 29.13
N SER A 21 -10.75 -11.01 30.39
CA SER A 21 -11.12 -9.89 31.27
C SER A 21 -12.12 -8.91 30.63
N SER A 22 -13.14 -9.44 29.96
CA SER A 22 -14.20 -8.71 29.25
C SER A 22 -13.72 -7.86 28.06
N ARG A 23 -12.49 -8.10 27.57
CA ARG A 23 -11.91 -7.44 26.39
C ARG A 23 -11.63 -8.45 25.30
N LYS A 24 -11.79 -8.01 24.04
CA LYS A 24 -11.40 -8.82 22.88
C LYS A 24 -9.90 -9.08 22.90
N ASN A 25 -9.53 -10.35 22.76
CA ASN A 25 -8.15 -10.79 22.64
C ASN A 25 -8.04 -11.87 21.56
N GLY A 26 -6.85 -12.05 21.00
CA GLY A 26 -6.59 -13.06 19.98
C GLY A 26 -7.22 -12.76 18.63
N LEU A 27 -7.39 -13.81 17.82
CA LEU A 27 -7.93 -13.71 16.47
C LEU A 27 -9.46 -13.65 16.51
N TRP A 28 -10.01 -12.58 15.98
CA TRP A 28 -11.44 -12.41 15.73
C TRP A 28 -11.75 -12.60 14.27
N LYS A 29 -12.86 -13.30 13.99
CA LYS A 29 -13.38 -13.54 12.65
C LYS A 29 -14.80 -13.04 12.56
N TYR A 30 -15.11 -12.41 11.44
CA TYR A 30 -16.45 -11.88 11.14
C TYR A 30 -16.93 -12.43 9.80
N TRP A 31 -18.23 -12.62 9.67
CA TRP A 31 -18.87 -13.13 8.47
C TRP A 31 -20.08 -12.28 8.09
N TYR A 32 -20.30 -12.15 6.82
CA TYR A 32 -21.56 -11.65 6.27
C TYR A 32 -22.73 -12.55 6.62
N ASN A 33 -23.96 -12.01 6.50
CA ASN A 33 -25.18 -12.80 6.78
C ASN A 33 -25.38 -13.98 5.81
N ASP A 34 -24.67 -14.06 4.71
CA ASP A 34 -24.64 -15.21 3.80
C ASP A 34 -23.58 -16.27 4.18
N GLY A 35 -22.90 -16.09 5.32
CA GLY A 35 -21.88 -17.00 5.85
C GLY A 35 -20.51 -16.86 5.23
N LYS A 36 -20.31 -15.95 4.27
CA LYS A 36 -18.98 -15.69 3.71
C LYS A 36 -18.15 -14.82 4.66
N LYS A 37 -16.84 -15.01 4.61
CA LYS A 37 -15.89 -14.26 5.43
C LYS A 37 -15.94 -12.77 5.10
N GLU A 38 -15.99 -11.92 6.13
CA GLU A 38 -15.99 -10.47 6.04
C GLU A 38 -14.67 -9.89 6.54
N GLU A 39 -14.20 -10.32 7.72
CA GLU A 39 -12.97 -9.83 8.32
C GLU A 39 -12.29 -10.89 9.19
N GLU A 40 -10.96 -10.88 9.17
CA GLU A 40 -10.11 -11.50 10.19
C GLU A 40 -9.15 -10.45 10.74
N VAL A 41 -9.07 -10.34 12.07
CA VAL A 41 -8.27 -9.32 12.74
C VAL A 41 -7.82 -9.78 14.12
N GLN A 42 -6.59 -9.45 14.49
CA GLN A 42 -6.08 -9.68 15.84
C GLN A 42 -6.47 -8.52 16.77
N PHE A 43 -6.80 -8.87 18.02
CA PHE A 43 -7.03 -7.93 19.11
C PHE A 43 -6.10 -8.19 20.28
N VAL A 44 -5.72 -7.12 20.96
CA VAL A 44 -5.08 -7.11 22.28
C VAL A 44 -5.83 -6.07 23.10
N ASP A 45 -6.54 -6.49 24.16
CA ASP A 45 -7.32 -5.62 25.05
C ASP A 45 -8.25 -4.65 24.29
N ASP A 46 -9.13 -5.17 23.43
CA ASP A 46 -10.05 -4.44 22.53
C ASP A 46 -9.38 -3.60 21.43
N GLN A 47 -8.06 -3.54 21.38
CA GLN A 47 -7.34 -2.79 20.36
C GLN A 47 -6.91 -3.72 19.21
N ARG A 48 -7.17 -3.31 17.97
CA ARG A 48 -6.63 -4.01 16.79
C ARG A 48 -5.11 -4.04 16.87
N SER A 49 -4.51 -5.21 16.61
CA SER A 49 -3.07 -5.41 16.68
C SER A 49 -2.61 -6.42 15.63
N GLY A 50 -1.51 -6.14 14.93
CA GLY A 50 -1.02 -7.00 13.86
C GLY A 50 -1.88 -6.95 12.60
N LYS A 51 -1.86 -8.04 11.85
CA LYS A 51 -2.48 -8.15 10.53
C LYS A 51 -4.01 -8.20 10.61
N SER A 52 -4.67 -7.47 9.70
CA SER A 52 -6.11 -7.53 9.44
C SER A 52 -6.34 -7.77 7.96
N MET A 53 -7.34 -8.60 7.65
CA MET A 53 -7.75 -8.90 6.28
C MET A 53 -9.26 -8.76 6.18
N THR A 54 -9.74 -8.08 5.14
CA THR A 54 -11.17 -7.98 4.83
C THR A 54 -11.47 -8.50 3.43
N TRP A 55 -12.70 -8.92 3.21
CA TRP A 55 -13.19 -9.44 1.94
C TRP A 55 -14.49 -8.76 1.52
N PHE A 56 -14.74 -8.71 0.24
CA PHE A 56 -16.05 -8.38 -0.31
C PHE A 56 -17.03 -9.54 -0.10
N SER A 57 -18.33 -9.26 -0.21
CA SER A 57 -19.38 -10.30 -0.08
C SER A 57 -19.34 -11.38 -1.19
N ASP A 58 -18.62 -11.15 -2.29
CA ASP A 58 -18.35 -12.16 -3.30
C ASP A 58 -17.15 -13.08 -2.94
N GLY A 59 -16.46 -12.79 -1.82
CA GLY A 59 -15.31 -13.54 -1.30
C GLY A 59 -13.95 -13.07 -1.79
N LYS A 60 -13.89 -12.09 -2.68
CA LYS A 60 -12.62 -11.50 -3.11
C LYS A 60 -12.00 -10.65 -2.01
N GLN A 61 -10.68 -10.63 -1.92
CA GLN A 61 -9.95 -9.81 -0.96
C GLN A 61 -10.21 -8.33 -1.24
N LYS A 62 -10.43 -7.55 -0.15
CA LYS A 62 -10.72 -6.12 -0.21
C LYS A 62 -9.58 -5.29 0.36
N ILE A 63 -9.18 -5.58 1.60
CA ILE A 63 -8.10 -4.85 2.28
C ILE A 63 -7.22 -5.84 3.02
N GLU A 64 -5.93 -5.58 2.99
CA GLU A 64 -4.93 -6.13 3.90
C GLU A 64 -4.23 -4.97 4.59
N SER A 65 -4.10 -5.01 5.91
CA SER A 65 -3.56 -3.91 6.69
C SER A 65 -2.92 -4.38 7.99
N ASN A 66 -2.08 -3.54 8.59
CA ASN A 66 -1.45 -3.80 9.87
C ASN A 66 -1.81 -2.73 10.89
N TYR A 67 -1.96 -3.14 12.15
CA TYR A 67 -2.31 -2.28 13.27
C TYR A 67 -1.32 -2.43 14.41
N ILE A 68 -1.04 -1.32 15.09
CA ILE A 68 -0.29 -1.26 16.35
C ILE A 68 -1.13 -0.46 17.34
N ALA A 69 -1.49 -1.07 18.47
CA ALA A 69 -2.27 -0.44 19.54
C ALA A 69 -3.53 0.30 19.00
N GLY A 70 -4.33 -0.36 18.17
CA GLY A 70 -5.57 0.16 17.59
C GLY A 70 -5.37 1.13 16.41
N LYS A 71 -4.15 1.51 16.08
CA LYS A 71 -3.83 2.45 15.00
C LYS A 71 -3.33 1.69 13.78
N LEU A 72 -3.77 2.12 12.59
CA LEU A 72 -3.25 1.63 11.33
C LEU A 72 -1.77 2.04 11.21
N ASP A 73 -0.87 1.05 11.18
CA ASP A 73 0.57 1.23 11.15
C ASP A 73 1.22 0.02 10.49
N GLY A 74 1.93 0.21 9.38
CA GLY A 74 2.49 -0.85 8.57
C GLY A 74 1.94 -0.90 7.16
N GLU A 75 2.14 -2.03 6.50
CA GLU A 75 1.69 -2.27 5.13
C GLU A 75 0.18 -2.17 4.99
N PHE A 76 -0.25 -1.62 3.86
CA PHE A 76 -1.64 -1.46 3.46
C PHE A 76 -1.80 -1.77 1.98
N LEU A 77 -2.71 -2.69 1.69
CA LEU A 77 -3.10 -3.07 0.33
C LEU A 77 -4.61 -3.01 0.21
N GLU A 78 -5.11 -2.48 -0.90
CA GLU A 78 -6.54 -2.40 -1.17
C GLU A 78 -6.84 -2.77 -2.63
N TRP A 79 -7.90 -3.52 -2.83
CA TRP A 79 -8.39 -3.96 -4.14
C TRP A 79 -9.83 -3.50 -4.34
N ASP A 80 -10.20 -3.25 -5.58
CA ASP A 80 -11.59 -3.07 -6.00
C ASP A 80 -12.30 -4.43 -6.18
N LYS A 81 -13.60 -4.39 -6.50
CA LYS A 81 -14.42 -5.60 -6.71
C LYS A 81 -13.97 -6.44 -7.92
N ASP A 82 -13.26 -5.83 -8.87
CA ASP A 82 -12.72 -6.53 -10.05
C ASP A 82 -11.39 -7.24 -9.73
N GLY A 83 -10.84 -7.00 -8.53
CA GLY A 83 -9.57 -7.55 -8.07
C GLY A 83 -8.35 -6.73 -8.49
N LYS A 84 -8.56 -5.54 -9.03
CA LYS A 84 -7.49 -4.60 -9.35
C LYS A 84 -7.01 -3.92 -8.06
N LYS A 85 -5.70 -3.91 -7.85
CA LYS A 85 -5.10 -3.18 -6.73
C LYS A 85 -5.26 -1.66 -6.94
N ILE A 86 -5.92 -0.98 -6.01
CA ILE A 86 -6.20 0.46 -6.05
C ILE A 86 -5.41 1.26 -5.01
N SER A 87 -4.84 0.58 -4.02
CA SER A 87 -3.90 1.20 -3.06
C SER A 87 -2.83 0.20 -2.67
N GLU A 88 -1.59 0.66 -2.57
CA GLU A 88 -0.45 -0.08 -2.04
C GLU A 88 0.52 0.90 -1.38
N GLY A 89 0.74 0.73 -0.10
CA GLY A 89 1.59 1.66 0.62
C GLY A 89 1.80 1.28 2.07
N TYR A 90 2.26 2.26 2.80
CA TYR A 90 2.59 2.14 4.21
C TYR A 90 1.92 3.26 5.00
N TYR A 91 1.28 2.90 6.10
CA TYR A 91 0.79 3.84 7.09
C TYR A 91 1.75 3.95 8.26
N LYS A 92 1.86 5.14 8.83
CA LYS A 92 2.56 5.39 10.08
C LYS A 92 1.65 6.17 11.01
N ASN A 93 1.27 5.53 12.12
CA ASN A 93 0.37 6.13 13.13
C ASN A 93 -0.90 6.72 12.49
N THR A 94 -1.61 5.95 11.67
CA THR A 94 -2.83 6.28 10.91
C THR A 94 -2.68 7.30 9.76
N LYS A 95 -1.49 7.82 9.52
CA LYS A 95 -1.20 8.71 8.39
C LYS A 95 -0.60 7.92 7.23
N LYS A 96 -1.03 8.19 6.00
CA LYS A 96 -0.39 7.69 4.78
C LYS A 96 1.06 8.13 4.76
N TRP A 97 1.99 7.18 4.70
CA TRP A 97 3.42 7.48 4.81
C TRP A 97 4.14 7.36 3.47
N SER A 98 3.95 6.26 2.78
CA SER A 98 4.55 6.02 1.46
C SER A 98 3.67 5.10 0.62
N GLY A 99 3.80 5.17 -0.71
CA GLY A 99 3.05 4.35 -1.64
C GLY A 99 1.98 5.13 -2.41
N PHE A 100 1.08 4.41 -3.10
CA PHE A 100 -0.05 5.00 -3.79
C PHE A 100 -1.38 4.63 -3.11
N PHE A 101 -2.32 5.58 -3.08
CA PHE A 101 -3.64 5.43 -2.46
C PHE A 101 -4.67 6.04 -3.40
N GLY A 102 -5.29 5.22 -4.26
CA GLY A 102 -6.03 5.70 -5.42
C GLY A 102 -5.09 6.44 -6.38
N ASP A 103 -5.40 7.68 -6.72
CA ASP A 103 -4.55 8.52 -7.58
C ASP A 103 -3.46 9.28 -6.85
N ASP A 104 -3.48 9.26 -5.51
CA ASP A 104 -2.51 9.97 -4.68
C ASP A 104 -1.25 9.13 -4.44
N HIS A 105 -0.10 9.79 -4.46
CA HIS A 105 1.19 9.23 -4.07
C HIS A 105 1.72 9.90 -2.82
N TYR A 106 2.35 9.11 -1.95
CA TYR A 106 2.94 9.60 -0.71
C TYR A 106 4.40 9.17 -0.61
N LEU A 107 5.23 10.07 -0.09
CA LEU A 107 6.62 9.83 0.26
C LEU A 107 6.91 10.51 1.59
N GLU A 108 7.32 9.72 2.60
CA GLU A 108 7.61 10.18 3.96
C GLU A 108 6.49 11.05 4.58
N GLY A 109 5.23 10.68 4.30
CA GLY A 109 4.04 11.38 4.78
C GLY A 109 3.65 12.61 3.96
N GLN A 110 4.43 13.01 2.97
CA GLN A 110 4.12 14.11 2.06
C GLN A 110 3.35 13.60 0.84
N ARG A 111 2.27 14.29 0.48
CA ARG A 111 1.49 13.98 -0.72
C ARG A 111 2.22 14.51 -1.95
N GLY A 112 2.42 13.64 -2.93
CA GLY A 112 3.02 13.97 -4.21
C GLY A 112 2.12 13.65 -5.39
N SER A 113 2.50 14.10 -6.56
CA SER A 113 1.87 13.79 -7.84
C SER A 113 2.75 12.88 -8.67
N LEU A 114 2.21 11.76 -9.14
CA LEU A 114 2.89 10.92 -10.12
C LEU A 114 2.86 11.60 -11.48
N VAL A 115 4.03 11.85 -12.03
CA VAL A 115 4.21 12.43 -13.36
C VAL A 115 4.66 11.36 -14.34
N ARG A 116 3.97 11.28 -15.48
CA ARG A 116 4.36 10.45 -16.63
C ARG A 116 4.40 11.32 -17.88
N ASN A 117 5.56 11.44 -18.46
CA ASN A 117 5.76 12.14 -19.73
C ASN A 117 6.00 11.14 -20.86
N PHE A 118 5.54 11.46 -22.05
CA PHE A 118 5.66 10.62 -23.24
C PHE A 118 6.31 11.40 -24.38
N TYR A 119 7.04 10.70 -25.23
CA TYR A 119 7.48 11.22 -26.52
C TYR A 119 6.29 11.29 -27.52
N LYS A 120 6.47 12.02 -28.62
CA LYS A 120 5.45 12.12 -29.69
C LYS A 120 5.09 10.76 -30.31
N ASN A 121 6.01 9.79 -30.26
CA ASN A 121 5.77 8.43 -30.74
C ASN A 121 5.05 7.51 -29.72
N GLY A 122 4.59 8.06 -28.58
CA GLY A 122 3.88 7.31 -27.53
C GLY A 122 4.77 6.58 -26.53
N GLN A 123 6.08 6.52 -26.76
CA GLN A 123 7.03 5.91 -25.82
C GLN A 123 7.14 6.74 -24.55
N LYS A 124 7.27 6.05 -23.39
CA LYS A 124 7.48 6.71 -22.11
C LYS A 124 8.80 7.51 -22.15
N LYS A 125 8.76 8.78 -21.71
CA LYS A 125 9.91 9.66 -21.64
C LYS A 125 10.44 9.80 -20.22
N ALA A 126 9.55 9.98 -19.24
CA ALA A 126 9.92 10.13 -17.84
C ALA A 126 8.79 9.67 -16.91
N GLU A 127 9.15 9.19 -15.74
CA GLU A 127 8.21 8.83 -14.66
C GLU A 127 8.85 9.08 -13.30
N GLY A 128 8.07 9.66 -12.37
CA GLY A 128 8.50 9.89 -10.99
C GLY A 128 7.49 10.72 -10.21
N ILE A 129 7.82 11.02 -8.97
CA ILE A 129 6.96 11.79 -8.06
C ILE A 129 7.47 13.22 -7.94
N LEU A 130 6.56 14.19 -8.03
CA LEU A 130 6.76 15.58 -7.65
C LEU A 130 6.08 15.85 -6.31
N ILE A 131 6.79 16.45 -5.38
CA ILE A 131 6.26 17.05 -4.16
C ILE A 131 6.47 18.56 -4.32
N ASP A 132 5.38 19.34 -4.26
CA ASP A 132 5.41 20.80 -4.50
C ASP A 132 6.15 21.21 -5.80
N GLY A 133 6.01 20.39 -6.85
CA GLY A 133 6.66 20.63 -8.14
C GLY A 133 8.12 20.21 -8.21
N ILE A 134 8.70 19.68 -7.14
CA ILE A 134 10.11 19.28 -7.03
C ILE A 134 10.22 17.75 -7.13
N LYS A 135 11.24 17.26 -7.88
CA LYS A 135 11.48 15.82 -8.00
C LYS A 135 11.81 15.20 -6.63
N ASN A 136 11.09 14.13 -6.26
CA ASN A 136 11.31 13.35 -5.05
C ASN A 136 11.10 11.85 -5.31
N GLY A 137 11.76 10.99 -4.52
CA GLY A 137 11.69 9.55 -4.66
C GLY A 137 12.31 9.03 -5.95
N ASN A 138 11.89 7.84 -6.36
CA ASN A 138 12.45 7.18 -7.55
C ASN A 138 12.01 7.88 -8.84
N TRP A 139 12.97 8.15 -9.73
CA TRP A 139 12.78 8.69 -11.06
C TRP A 139 13.45 7.81 -12.10
N SER A 140 12.80 7.71 -13.24
CA SER A 140 13.35 7.05 -14.43
C SER A 140 13.07 7.88 -15.66
N GLU A 141 14.03 7.93 -16.58
CA GLU A 141 13.85 8.45 -17.94
C GLU A 141 14.25 7.40 -18.97
N TRP A 142 13.67 7.52 -20.14
CA TRP A 142 13.88 6.64 -21.29
C TRP A 142 14.26 7.44 -22.52
N TYR A 143 14.97 6.84 -23.44
CA TYR A 143 15.19 7.33 -24.79
C TYR A 143 13.92 7.16 -25.65
N ALA A 144 13.87 7.84 -26.80
CA ALA A 144 12.74 7.76 -27.71
C ALA A 144 12.55 6.39 -28.39
N ASN A 145 13.56 5.53 -28.34
CA ASN A 145 13.47 4.13 -28.77
C ASN A 145 12.89 3.20 -27.70
N GLY A 146 12.62 3.71 -26.47
CA GLY A 146 12.07 2.96 -25.35
C GLY A 146 13.11 2.39 -24.39
N ASP A 147 14.39 2.48 -24.70
CA ASP A 147 15.47 2.03 -23.81
C ASP A 147 15.62 2.96 -22.62
N LYS A 148 16.00 2.40 -21.47
CA LYS A 148 16.18 3.16 -20.25
C LYS A 148 17.40 4.09 -20.39
N LYS A 149 17.23 5.37 -20.02
CA LYS A 149 18.28 6.37 -20.03
C LYS A 149 18.94 6.54 -18.67
N TYR A 150 18.12 6.65 -17.61
CA TYR A 150 18.60 6.59 -16.24
C TYR A 150 17.50 6.15 -15.28
N THR A 151 17.93 5.68 -14.11
CA THR A 151 17.10 5.50 -12.92
C THR A 151 17.87 5.89 -11.68
N GLY A 152 17.20 6.51 -10.74
CA GLY A 152 17.79 6.92 -9.47
C GLY A 152 16.79 7.61 -8.57
N MET A 153 17.24 8.04 -7.42
CA MET A 153 16.42 8.72 -6.43
C MET A 153 16.72 10.20 -6.37
N TYR A 154 15.70 11.02 -6.21
CA TYR A 154 15.81 12.43 -5.86
C TYR A 154 15.33 12.64 -4.44
N LYS A 155 15.98 13.54 -3.72
CA LYS A 155 15.53 14.12 -2.47
C LYS A 155 15.56 15.63 -2.60
N ASP A 156 14.39 16.26 -2.49
CA ASP A 156 14.24 17.72 -2.63
C ASP A 156 14.88 18.29 -3.89
N GLY A 157 14.71 17.58 -5.01
CA GLY A 157 15.24 17.98 -6.32
C GLY A 157 16.71 17.64 -6.57
N ILE A 158 17.43 17.12 -5.59
CA ILE A 158 18.84 16.76 -5.67
C ILE A 158 18.98 15.24 -5.85
N LYS A 159 19.93 14.80 -6.68
CA LYS A 159 20.25 13.37 -6.81
C LYS A 159 20.70 12.82 -5.45
N ASP A 160 20.08 11.71 -5.02
CA ASP A 160 20.38 11.05 -3.75
C ASP A 160 20.43 9.53 -3.95
N GLY A 161 21.30 8.84 -3.19
CA GLY A 161 21.44 7.40 -3.27
C GLY A 161 21.99 6.88 -4.59
N ARG A 162 21.61 5.65 -4.95
CA ARG A 162 22.14 4.96 -6.13
C ARG A 162 21.54 5.50 -7.43
N TRP A 163 22.40 5.74 -8.44
CA TRP A 163 22.05 6.13 -9.79
C TRP A 163 22.68 5.21 -10.81
N ILE A 164 21.89 4.87 -11.82
CA ILE A 164 22.35 4.10 -12.98
C ILE A 164 21.95 4.88 -14.22
N GLU A 165 22.90 5.09 -15.12
CA GLU A 165 22.68 5.74 -16.41
C GLU A 165 23.16 4.84 -17.54
N TRP A 166 22.46 4.85 -18.66
CA TRP A 166 22.76 4.06 -19.86
C TRP A 166 22.88 4.97 -21.07
N ASN A 167 23.73 4.61 -22.02
CA ASN A 167 23.76 5.24 -23.34
C ASN A 167 22.65 4.67 -24.24
N GLN A 168 22.53 5.19 -25.48
CA GLN A 168 21.52 4.74 -26.45
C GLN A 168 21.75 3.30 -26.96
N SER A 169 22.90 2.71 -26.71
CA SER A 169 23.20 1.30 -27.00
C SER A 169 22.92 0.40 -25.80
N SER A 170 22.23 0.91 -24.78
CA SER A 170 21.90 0.21 -23.53
C SER A 170 23.11 -0.25 -22.73
N GLU A 171 24.28 0.34 -22.97
CA GLU A 171 25.46 0.13 -22.14
C GLU A 171 25.42 1.04 -20.93
N GLU A 172 25.70 0.47 -19.75
CA GLU A 172 25.75 1.19 -18.48
C GLU A 172 26.96 2.15 -18.47
N THR A 173 26.71 3.44 -18.31
CA THR A 173 27.73 4.49 -18.34
C THR A 173 28.04 5.06 -16.97
N ILE A 174 27.07 5.05 -16.06
CA ILE A 174 27.22 5.48 -14.66
C ILE A 174 26.51 4.48 -13.76
N ASN A 175 27.21 4.07 -12.70
CA ASN A 175 26.65 3.29 -11.59
C ASN A 175 27.33 3.80 -10.31
N GLY A 176 26.70 4.74 -9.65
CA GLY A 176 27.30 5.45 -8.54
C GLY A 176 26.30 5.87 -7.48
N PHE A 177 26.82 6.46 -6.41
CA PHE A 177 26.05 7.00 -5.30
C PHE A 177 26.26 8.52 -5.19
N TYR A 178 25.15 9.21 -5.01
CA TYR A 178 25.11 10.64 -4.66
C TYR A 178 24.71 10.77 -3.18
N LYS A 179 25.25 11.80 -2.53
CA LYS A 179 24.95 12.18 -1.14
C LYS A 179 24.54 13.65 -1.10
#